data_c98292e087c025f80c294f8f2d8d6783
#
_entry.id   c98292e087c025f80c294f8f2d8d6783
#
_cell.length_a   1.000
_cell.length_b   1.000
_cell.length_c   1.000
_cell.angle_alpha   90.00
_cell.angle_beta   90.00
_cell.angle_gamma   90.00
#
_symmetry.space_group_name_H-M   'P 1'
#
loop_
_entity.id
_entity.type
_entity.pdbx_description
1 polymer ?
#
loop_
_entity_poly.entity_id
_entity_poly.type
_entity_poly.pdbx_seq_one_letter_code
_entity_poly.pdbx_strand_id
1 'polypeptide(L)'
;LCLVGRNGSGKSTLLKISAGMVEPDDGEIFLQPGTTVRYLPQEPDLSGYKTSMAYVEEGLEPGDDPYRAQYLLDQLALTGEEDPATLSGGEIRRCALARALAPEPDILLLDEPTNHLDLPVIEWLEKELASMRSAIVIISHDRRFLEKLSRTTIWLAQGMTRRLDQNFNKFESWRDGIVEQEETERHKLD
;
A
#
# COMPACT_ATOMS: atom_id res chain seq x y z
N LEU A 1 5.54 -7.39 2.51
CA LEU A 1 5.42 -7.98 1.18
C LEU A 1 5.28 -6.86 0.15
N CYS A 2 5.91 -6.99 -1.02
CA CYS A 2 5.65 -6.12 -2.16
C CYS A 2 4.97 -6.89 -3.31
N LEU A 3 4.04 -6.21 -3.99
CA LEU A 3 3.36 -6.70 -5.18
C LEU A 3 3.90 -5.93 -6.39
N VAL A 4 4.51 -6.63 -7.34
CA VAL A 4 5.14 -6.04 -8.50
C VAL A 4 4.58 -6.62 -9.80
N GLY A 5 4.67 -5.86 -10.88
CA GLY A 5 4.16 -6.21 -12.21
C GLY A 5 4.05 -4.98 -13.09
N ARG A 6 3.81 -5.19 -14.38
CA ARG A 6 3.62 -4.09 -15.33
C ARG A 6 2.39 -3.25 -14.99
N ASN A 7 2.38 -2.00 -15.44
CA ASN A 7 1.17 -1.18 -15.39
C ASN A 7 0.05 -1.88 -16.17
N GLY A 8 -1.17 -1.86 -15.59
CA GLY A 8 -2.31 -2.57 -16.17
C GLY A 8 -2.34 -4.08 -15.92
N SER A 9 -1.42 -4.65 -15.13
CA SER A 9 -1.43 -6.08 -14.80
C SER A 9 -2.50 -6.47 -13.77
N GLY A 10 -3.17 -5.50 -13.14
CA GLY A 10 -4.22 -5.74 -12.15
C GLY A 10 -3.77 -5.66 -10.69
N LYS A 11 -2.59 -5.09 -10.39
CA LYS A 11 -2.09 -4.96 -9.02
C LYS A 11 -3.03 -4.21 -8.09
N SER A 12 -3.47 -3.01 -8.49
CA SER A 12 -4.41 -2.20 -7.70
C SER A 12 -5.76 -2.89 -7.54
N THR A 13 -6.23 -3.58 -8.57
CA THR A 13 -7.47 -4.37 -8.52
C THR A 13 -7.34 -5.50 -7.50
N LEU A 14 -6.23 -6.23 -7.52
CA LEU A 14 -5.96 -7.30 -6.55
C LEU A 14 -5.93 -6.77 -5.11
N LEU A 15 -5.32 -5.59 -4.90
CA LEU A 15 -5.32 -4.95 -3.59
C LEU A 15 -6.74 -4.55 -3.14
N LYS A 16 -7.55 -3.98 -4.03
CA LYS A 16 -8.95 -3.61 -3.75
C LYS A 16 -9.81 -4.83 -3.42
N ILE A 17 -9.60 -5.93 -4.14
CA ILE A 17 -10.26 -7.21 -3.85
C ILE A 17 -9.85 -7.69 -2.45
N SER A 18 -8.56 -7.68 -2.14
CA SER A 18 -8.03 -8.06 -0.82
C SER A 18 -8.55 -7.17 0.31
N ALA A 19 -8.88 -5.91 0.01
CA ALA A 19 -9.49 -4.96 0.96
C ALA A 19 -11.02 -5.14 1.10
N GLY A 20 -11.64 -6.02 0.32
CA GLY A 20 -13.09 -6.20 0.30
C GLY A 20 -13.86 -5.07 -0.42
N MET A 21 -13.17 -4.24 -1.20
CA MET A 21 -13.78 -3.11 -1.93
C MET A 21 -14.33 -3.52 -3.30
N VAL A 22 -13.85 -4.62 -3.85
CA VAL A 22 -14.27 -5.19 -5.14
C VAL A 22 -14.48 -6.68 -4.93
N GLU A 23 -15.58 -7.23 -5.42
CA GLU A 23 -15.82 -8.67 -5.42
C GLU A 23 -15.01 -9.34 -6.53
N PRO A 24 -14.35 -10.48 -6.26
CA PRO A 24 -13.68 -11.23 -7.31
C PRO A 24 -14.73 -11.93 -8.20
N ASP A 25 -14.42 -12.07 -9.49
CA ASP A 25 -15.27 -12.81 -10.44
C ASP A 25 -15.27 -14.32 -10.11
N ASP A 26 -14.17 -14.81 -9.55
CA ASP A 26 -13.99 -16.20 -9.12
C ASP A 26 -13.00 -16.25 -7.94
N GLY A 27 -13.08 -17.31 -7.15
CA GLY A 27 -12.25 -17.50 -5.97
C GLY A 27 -12.88 -16.97 -4.68
N GLU A 28 -12.21 -17.23 -3.58
CA GLU A 28 -12.66 -16.87 -2.24
C GLU A 28 -11.56 -16.13 -1.48
N ILE A 29 -11.98 -15.16 -0.66
CA ILE A 29 -11.11 -14.48 0.31
C ILE A 29 -11.56 -14.91 1.70
N PHE A 30 -10.66 -15.54 2.43
CA PHE A 30 -10.89 -15.81 3.84
C PHE A 30 -10.15 -14.76 4.67
N LEU A 31 -10.92 -14.03 5.48
CA LEU A 31 -10.41 -13.11 6.49
C LEU A 31 -10.84 -13.62 7.87
N GLN A 32 -9.88 -13.83 8.76
CA GLN A 32 -10.18 -14.23 10.12
C GLN A 32 -11.10 -13.18 10.79
N PRO A 33 -12.19 -13.59 11.45
CA PRO A 33 -13.08 -12.66 12.15
C PRO A 33 -12.32 -11.76 13.13
N GLY A 34 -12.62 -10.46 13.11
CA GLY A 34 -11.96 -9.45 13.95
C GLY A 34 -10.65 -8.87 13.37
N THR A 35 -10.17 -9.38 12.24
CA THR A 35 -9.00 -8.81 11.56
C THR A 35 -9.36 -7.48 10.91
N THR A 36 -8.58 -6.44 11.23
CA THR A 36 -8.76 -5.11 10.66
C THR A 36 -7.89 -4.94 9.42
N VAL A 37 -8.48 -4.40 8.35
CA VAL A 37 -7.80 -4.13 7.08
C VAL A 37 -7.97 -2.65 6.74
N ARG A 38 -6.89 -1.99 6.34
CA ARG A 38 -6.93 -0.63 5.80
C ARG A 38 -6.23 -0.59 4.45
N TYR A 39 -6.81 0.18 3.55
CA TYR A 39 -6.32 0.37 2.20
C TYR A 39 -6.04 1.84 1.93
N LEU A 40 -4.83 2.14 1.46
CA LEU A 40 -4.45 3.45 0.94
C LEU A 40 -4.67 3.45 -0.57
N PRO A 41 -5.67 4.19 -1.10
CA PRO A 41 -5.91 4.24 -2.54
C PRO A 41 -4.83 5.05 -3.26
N GLN A 42 -4.66 4.77 -4.55
CA GLN A 42 -3.77 5.54 -5.41
C GLN A 42 -4.25 6.99 -5.55
N GLU A 43 -5.56 7.20 -5.62
CA GLU A 43 -6.20 8.52 -5.69
C GLU A 43 -7.18 8.68 -4.53
N PRO A 44 -6.74 9.24 -3.38
CA PRO A 44 -7.62 9.50 -2.24
C PRO A 44 -8.66 10.56 -2.55
N ASP A 45 -9.88 10.39 -2.02
CA ASP A 45 -10.96 11.35 -2.10
C ASP A 45 -11.30 11.89 -0.71
N LEU A 46 -11.07 13.19 -0.50
CA LEU A 46 -11.37 13.91 0.73
C LEU A 46 -12.64 14.76 0.60
N SER A 47 -13.41 14.61 -0.48
CA SER A 47 -14.65 15.36 -0.67
C SER A 47 -15.67 15.02 0.44
N GLY A 48 -16.41 16.04 0.86
CA GLY A 48 -17.44 15.88 1.89
C GLY A 48 -16.96 16.03 3.34
N TYR A 49 -15.66 16.11 3.57
CA TYR A 49 -15.09 16.40 4.90
C TYR A 49 -14.87 17.90 5.08
N LYS A 50 -15.05 18.39 6.32
CA LYS A 50 -14.87 19.80 6.65
C LYS A 50 -13.41 20.15 6.92
N THR A 51 -12.65 19.20 7.48
CA THR A 51 -11.26 19.37 7.84
C THR A 51 -10.46 18.11 7.54
N SER A 52 -9.15 18.23 7.42
CA SER A 52 -8.23 17.10 7.33
C SER A 52 -8.34 16.17 8.55
N MET A 53 -8.51 16.72 9.75
CA MET A 53 -8.73 15.93 10.97
C MET A 53 -10.00 15.08 10.88
N ALA A 54 -11.14 15.67 10.46
CA ALA A 54 -12.38 14.92 10.31
C ALA A 54 -12.27 13.73 9.35
N TYR A 55 -11.50 13.90 8.27
CA TYR A 55 -11.21 12.83 7.33
C TYR A 55 -10.38 11.69 7.97
N VAL A 56 -9.37 12.04 8.76
CA VAL A 56 -8.50 11.04 9.42
C VAL A 56 -9.23 10.32 10.54
N GLU A 57 -9.96 11.05 11.38
CA GLU A 57 -10.70 10.50 12.52
C GLU A 57 -11.80 9.51 12.11
N GLU A 58 -12.42 9.69 10.96
CA GLU A 58 -13.40 8.72 10.44
C GLU A 58 -12.77 7.36 10.09
N GLY A 59 -11.46 7.29 9.94
CA GLY A 59 -10.72 6.04 9.79
C GLY A 59 -10.54 5.25 11.09
N LEU A 60 -10.79 5.88 12.24
CA LEU A 60 -10.69 5.25 13.56
C LEU A 60 -11.92 4.39 13.88
N GLU A 61 -11.68 3.30 14.60
CA GLU A 61 -12.72 2.41 15.12
C GLU A 61 -13.00 2.72 16.61
N PRO A 62 -14.15 2.33 17.16
CA PRO A 62 -14.38 2.41 18.59
C PRO A 62 -13.31 1.65 19.37
N GLY A 63 -12.57 2.37 20.23
CA GLY A 63 -11.49 1.81 21.01
C GLY A 63 -10.08 2.16 20.50
N ASP A 64 -9.96 2.73 19.30
CA ASP A 64 -8.69 3.28 18.81
C ASP A 64 -8.30 4.53 19.59
N ASP A 65 -6.98 4.80 19.65
CA ASP A 65 -6.45 6.00 20.31
C ASP A 65 -6.76 7.27 19.48
N PRO A 66 -7.62 8.18 19.96
CA PRO A 66 -7.97 9.38 19.22
C PRO A 66 -6.78 10.36 19.05
N TYR A 67 -5.77 10.28 19.92
CA TYR A 67 -4.58 11.14 19.82
C TYR A 67 -3.66 10.74 18.69
N ARG A 68 -3.78 9.51 18.19
CA ARG A 68 -2.93 9.02 17.11
C ARG A 68 -3.20 9.75 15.79
N ALA A 69 -4.43 10.17 15.53
CA ALA A 69 -4.76 10.98 14.35
C ALA A 69 -3.99 12.32 14.35
N GLN A 70 -4.03 13.04 15.48
CA GLN A 70 -3.28 14.30 15.63
C GLN A 70 -1.77 14.07 15.51
N TYR A 71 -1.23 13.05 16.20
CA TYR A 71 0.18 12.70 16.13
C TYR A 71 0.64 12.49 14.69
N LEU A 72 -0.10 11.71 13.89
CA LEU A 72 0.26 11.43 12.51
C LEU A 72 0.16 12.66 11.61
N LEU A 73 -0.88 13.48 11.79
CA LEU A 73 -1.00 14.74 11.07
C LEU A 73 0.20 15.65 11.37
N ASP A 74 0.59 15.79 12.63
CA ASP A 74 1.75 16.58 13.05
C ASP A 74 3.06 16.05 12.40
N GLN A 75 3.25 14.72 12.39
CA GLN A 75 4.42 14.10 11.73
C GLN A 75 4.43 14.34 10.21
N LEU A 76 3.27 14.48 9.62
CA LEU A 76 3.08 14.71 8.19
C LEU A 76 2.96 16.21 7.84
N ALA A 77 3.29 17.10 8.78
CA ALA A 77 3.26 18.56 8.64
C ALA A 77 1.87 19.11 8.25
N LEU A 78 0.83 18.57 8.90
CA LEU A 78 -0.56 19.01 8.79
C LEU A 78 -1.09 19.37 10.18
N THR A 79 -1.96 20.39 10.25
CA THR A 79 -2.52 20.87 11.52
C THR A 79 -3.79 20.14 11.92
N GLY A 80 -4.50 19.57 10.96
CA GLY A 80 -5.83 19.00 11.14
C GLY A 80 -6.96 19.96 10.80
N GLU A 81 -6.68 21.25 10.70
CA GLU A 81 -7.68 22.31 10.44
C GLU A 81 -7.82 22.65 8.94
N GLU A 82 -7.01 22.05 8.08
CA GLU A 82 -7.02 22.33 6.66
C GLU A 82 -8.37 21.98 6.03
N ASP A 83 -8.86 22.88 5.16
CA ASP A 83 -10.00 22.60 4.28
C ASP A 83 -9.54 21.65 3.15
N PRO A 84 -10.11 20.44 3.06
CA PRO A 84 -9.73 19.46 2.03
C PRO A 84 -9.79 20.00 0.59
N ALA A 85 -10.67 20.95 0.31
CA ALA A 85 -10.80 21.55 -1.01
C ALA A 85 -9.60 22.40 -1.43
N THR A 86 -8.78 22.83 -0.48
CA THR A 86 -7.61 23.69 -0.72
C THR A 86 -6.27 22.95 -0.72
N LEU A 87 -6.30 21.65 -0.38
CA LEU A 87 -5.09 20.84 -0.26
C LEU A 87 -4.44 20.55 -1.61
N SER A 88 -3.12 20.60 -1.61
CA SER A 88 -2.29 20.08 -2.72
C SER A 88 -2.35 18.54 -2.80
N GLY A 89 -1.95 17.97 -3.94
CA GLY A 89 -1.89 16.50 -4.09
C GLY A 89 -1.00 15.81 -3.04
N GLY A 90 0.09 16.46 -2.64
CA GLY A 90 0.96 15.96 -1.57
C GLY A 90 0.30 15.98 -0.20
N GLU A 91 -0.44 17.04 0.13
CA GLU A 91 -1.18 17.15 1.39
C GLU A 91 -2.35 16.16 1.44
N ILE A 92 -3.07 15.97 0.33
CA ILE A 92 -4.11 14.94 0.20
C ILE A 92 -3.52 13.55 0.48
N ARG A 93 -2.36 13.25 -0.09
CA ARG A 93 -1.67 11.96 0.14
C ARG A 93 -1.26 11.79 1.59
N ARG A 94 -0.76 12.84 2.23
CA ARG A 94 -0.41 12.83 3.67
C ARG A 94 -1.62 12.58 4.56
N CYS A 95 -2.75 13.23 4.28
CA CYS A 95 -4.02 12.96 4.98
C CYS A 95 -4.44 11.50 4.84
N ALA A 96 -4.38 10.95 3.62
CA ALA A 96 -4.75 9.56 3.36
C ALA A 96 -3.82 8.56 4.07
N LEU A 97 -2.53 8.84 4.14
CA LEU A 97 -1.59 8.07 4.94
C LEU A 97 -1.94 8.10 6.42
N ALA A 98 -2.21 9.30 6.99
CA ALA A 98 -2.62 9.43 8.39
C ALA A 98 -3.87 8.59 8.68
N ARG A 99 -4.89 8.64 7.81
CA ARG A 99 -6.12 7.85 7.95
C ARG A 99 -5.87 6.34 7.93
N ALA A 100 -4.98 5.86 7.05
CA ALA A 100 -4.66 4.45 6.93
C ALA A 100 -3.83 3.93 8.12
N LEU A 101 -2.93 4.76 8.66
CA LEU A 101 -2.01 4.39 9.73
C LEU A 101 -2.59 4.57 11.14
N ALA A 102 -3.52 5.52 11.32
CA ALA A 102 -4.05 5.89 12.65
C ALA A 102 -4.66 4.71 13.42
N PRO A 103 -5.47 3.83 12.80
CA PRO A 103 -6.07 2.71 13.54
C PRO A 103 -5.11 1.55 13.82
N GLU A 104 -3.84 1.61 13.41
CA GLU A 104 -2.87 0.50 13.54
C GLU A 104 -3.46 -0.84 13.12
N PRO A 105 -3.90 -0.98 11.85
CA PRO A 105 -4.62 -2.15 11.39
C PRO A 105 -3.76 -3.42 11.44
N ASP A 106 -4.40 -4.59 11.48
CA ASP A 106 -3.70 -5.88 11.36
C ASP A 106 -3.09 -6.06 9.96
N ILE A 107 -3.81 -5.59 8.94
CA ILE A 107 -3.37 -5.65 7.53
C ILE A 107 -3.45 -4.24 6.92
N LEU A 108 -2.34 -3.80 6.35
CA LEU A 108 -2.21 -2.50 5.69
C LEU A 108 -1.84 -2.70 4.22
N LEU A 109 -2.71 -2.24 3.34
CA LEU A 109 -2.56 -2.34 1.90
C LEU A 109 -2.26 -0.95 1.32
N LEU A 110 -1.07 -0.76 0.79
CA LEU A 110 -0.56 0.54 0.33
C LEU A 110 -0.37 0.55 -1.18
N ASP A 111 -1.17 1.35 -1.88
CA ASP A 111 -1.08 1.54 -3.33
C ASP A 111 -0.36 2.85 -3.65
N GLU A 112 0.89 2.74 -4.10
CA GLU A 112 1.79 3.86 -4.43
C GLU A 112 1.92 4.88 -3.27
N PRO A 113 2.31 4.46 -2.05
CA PRO A 113 2.27 5.34 -0.89
C PRO A 113 3.26 6.52 -0.96
N THR A 114 4.32 6.41 -1.76
CA THR A 114 5.36 7.44 -1.87
C THR A 114 5.07 8.51 -2.92
N ASN A 115 4.03 8.34 -3.74
CA ASN A 115 3.67 9.33 -4.76
C ASN A 115 3.35 10.70 -4.15
N HIS A 116 3.87 11.75 -4.75
CA HIS A 116 3.71 13.15 -4.32
C HIS A 116 4.27 13.47 -2.93
N LEU A 117 5.14 12.61 -2.38
CA LEU A 117 5.84 12.86 -1.13
C LEU A 117 7.27 13.32 -1.39
N ASP A 118 7.75 14.22 -0.56
CA ASP A 118 9.15 14.63 -0.52
C ASP A 118 10.01 13.61 0.27
N LEU A 119 11.30 13.66 0.09
CA LEU A 119 12.23 12.68 0.69
C LEU A 119 12.14 12.59 2.22
N PRO A 120 12.05 13.70 2.99
CA PRO A 120 11.91 13.59 4.45
C PRO A 120 10.66 12.83 4.89
N VAL A 121 9.54 13.02 4.20
CA VAL A 121 8.29 12.29 4.50
C VAL A 121 8.42 10.82 4.12
N ILE A 122 9.05 10.49 3.00
CA ILE A 122 9.31 9.09 2.61
C ILE A 122 10.20 8.41 3.66
N GLU A 123 11.26 9.05 4.11
CA GLU A 123 12.15 8.50 5.14
C GLU A 123 11.45 8.32 6.49
N TRP A 124 10.56 9.23 6.86
CA TRP A 124 9.72 9.07 8.04
C TRP A 124 8.77 7.86 7.85
N LEU A 125 8.10 7.76 6.70
CA LEU A 125 7.16 6.67 6.40
C LEU A 125 7.87 5.30 6.43
N GLU A 126 9.08 5.20 5.90
CA GLU A 126 9.90 3.98 5.97
C GLU A 126 10.09 3.51 7.42
N LYS A 127 10.41 4.45 8.33
CA LYS A 127 10.62 4.17 9.75
C LYS A 127 9.33 3.77 10.45
N GLU A 128 8.24 4.51 10.17
CA GLU A 128 6.93 4.23 10.75
C GLU A 128 6.44 2.85 10.35
N LEU A 129 6.46 2.51 9.06
CA LEU A 129 6.06 1.19 8.57
C LEU A 129 6.93 0.05 9.10
N ALA A 130 8.23 0.28 9.24
CA ALA A 130 9.15 -0.73 9.80
C ALA A 130 8.87 -1.01 11.28
N SER A 131 8.33 -0.05 12.02
CA SER A 131 7.98 -0.18 13.43
C SER A 131 6.61 -0.80 13.70
N MET A 132 5.72 -0.81 12.70
CA MET A 132 4.37 -1.34 12.82
C MET A 132 4.36 -2.87 12.93
N ARG A 133 3.37 -3.38 13.67
CA ARG A 133 3.10 -4.83 13.77
C ARG A 133 2.22 -5.35 12.65
N SER A 134 1.66 -4.46 11.84
CA SER A 134 0.78 -4.79 10.72
C SER A 134 1.46 -5.69 9.69
N ALA A 135 0.71 -6.60 9.10
CA ALA A 135 1.09 -7.23 7.85
C ALA A 135 0.92 -6.19 6.72
N ILE A 136 1.99 -5.89 6.00
CA ILE A 136 1.99 -4.79 5.02
C ILE A 136 2.16 -5.36 3.61
N VAL A 137 1.29 -4.94 2.69
CA VAL A 137 1.41 -5.17 1.25
C VAL A 137 1.59 -3.84 0.55
N ILE A 138 2.65 -3.72 -0.25
CA ILE A 138 3.04 -2.47 -0.91
C ILE A 138 3.09 -2.66 -2.42
N ILE A 139 2.44 -1.76 -3.15
CA ILE A 139 2.68 -1.50 -4.57
C ILE A 139 3.43 -0.17 -4.65
N SER A 140 4.60 -0.15 -5.27
CA SER A 140 5.37 1.07 -5.47
C SER A 140 6.32 0.95 -6.66
N HIS A 141 6.61 2.07 -7.31
CA HIS A 141 7.69 2.21 -8.28
C HIS A 141 9.00 2.67 -7.63
N ASP A 142 8.97 3.04 -6.35
CA ASP A 142 10.17 3.41 -5.59
C ASP A 142 10.93 2.14 -5.14
N ARG A 143 11.98 1.82 -5.89
CA ARG A 143 12.80 0.61 -5.66
C ARG A 143 13.43 0.61 -4.26
N ARG A 144 13.97 1.76 -3.83
CA ARG A 144 14.60 1.90 -2.52
C ARG A 144 13.60 1.64 -1.39
N PHE A 145 12.39 2.15 -1.52
CA PHE A 145 11.31 1.94 -0.57
C PHE A 145 10.94 0.45 -0.47
N LEU A 146 10.80 -0.22 -1.63
CA LEU A 146 10.54 -1.66 -1.67
C LEU A 146 11.70 -2.48 -1.08
N GLU A 147 12.94 -2.15 -1.42
CA GLU A 147 14.12 -2.86 -0.90
C GLU A 147 14.26 -2.75 0.62
N LYS A 148 13.90 -1.61 1.20
CA LYS A 148 13.95 -1.41 2.66
C LYS A 148 12.87 -2.17 3.42
N LEU A 149 11.68 -2.29 2.86
CA LEU A 149 10.50 -2.76 3.59
C LEU A 149 10.04 -4.17 3.22
N SER A 150 10.39 -4.67 2.04
CA SER A 150 9.93 -5.98 1.60
C SER A 150 10.80 -7.12 2.15
N ARG A 151 10.13 -8.22 2.50
CA ARG A 151 10.75 -9.52 2.83
C ARG A 151 10.33 -10.61 1.84
N THR A 152 9.22 -10.39 1.17
CA THR A 152 8.62 -11.27 0.18
C THR A 152 8.17 -10.44 -0.99
N THR A 153 8.37 -10.95 -2.20
CA THR A 153 7.96 -10.31 -3.44
C THR A 153 6.95 -11.21 -4.15
N ILE A 154 5.81 -10.65 -4.54
CA ILE A 154 4.82 -11.31 -5.41
C ILE A 154 4.89 -10.64 -6.78
N TRP A 155 5.13 -11.43 -7.79
CA TRP A 155 5.13 -10.98 -9.19
C TRP A 155 3.82 -11.33 -9.86
N LEU A 156 3.09 -10.33 -10.32
CA LEU A 156 1.86 -10.46 -11.09
C LEU A 156 2.16 -10.26 -12.58
N ALA A 157 2.07 -11.31 -13.35
CA ALA A 157 2.30 -11.31 -14.79
C ALA A 157 1.39 -12.32 -15.48
N GLN A 158 0.83 -11.93 -16.63
CA GLN A 158 -0.02 -12.80 -17.46
C GLN A 158 -1.18 -13.44 -16.69
N GLY A 159 -1.81 -12.69 -15.78
CA GLY A 159 -2.90 -13.18 -14.94
C GLY A 159 -2.51 -14.18 -13.86
N MET A 160 -1.23 -14.40 -13.64
CA MET A 160 -0.70 -15.32 -12.62
C MET A 160 0.18 -14.59 -11.63
N THR A 161 0.21 -15.10 -10.40
CA THR A 161 1.12 -14.63 -9.35
C THR A 161 2.22 -15.66 -9.12
N ARG A 162 3.45 -15.18 -8.97
CA ARG A 162 4.60 -15.98 -8.56
C ARG A 162 5.22 -15.35 -7.32
N ARG A 163 5.58 -16.17 -6.36
CA ARG A 163 6.11 -15.74 -5.08
C ARG A 163 7.62 -15.99 -4.98
N LEU A 164 8.32 -14.96 -4.54
CA LEU A 164 9.73 -15.02 -4.15
C LEU A 164 9.84 -14.68 -2.66
N ASP A 165 10.23 -15.64 -1.81
CA ASP A 165 10.45 -15.45 -0.38
C ASP A 165 11.79 -14.79 -0.08
N GLN A 166 12.06 -13.69 -0.78
CA GLN A 166 13.25 -12.84 -0.64
C GLN A 166 12.88 -11.38 -0.84
N ASN A 167 13.77 -10.51 -0.41
CA ASN A 167 13.67 -9.08 -0.61
C ASN A 167 13.60 -8.70 -2.09
N PHE A 168 12.97 -7.57 -2.39
CA PHE A 168 12.82 -7.01 -3.74
C PHE A 168 14.16 -6.85 -4.49
N ASN A 169 15.28 -6.64 -3.79
CA ASN A 169 16.61 -6.54 -4.42
C ASN A 169 17.04 -7.80 -5.20
N LYS A 170 16.39 -8.94 -4.96
CA LYS A 170 16.62 -10.20 -5.69
C LYS A 170 15.64 -10.45 -6.82
N PHE A 171 14.62 -9.59 -6.94
CA PHE A 171 13.51 -9.79 -7.86
C PHE A 171 13.95 -9.83 -9.33
N GLU A 172 14.77 -8.89 -9.79
CA GLU A 172 15.12 -8.80 -11.20
C GLU A 172 15.88 -10.05 -11.68
N SER A 173 16.90 -10.47 -10.94
CA SER A 173 17.66 -11.66 -11.29
C SER A 173 16.81 -12.94 -11.26
N TRP A 174 15.89 -13.03 -10.31
CA TRP A 174 14.97 -14.15 -10.23
C TRP A 174 13.96 -14.16 -11.37
N ARG A 175 13.36 -13.02 -11.70
CA ARG A 175 12.46 -12.84 -12.84
C ARG A 175 13.13 -13.21 -14.16
N ASP A 176 14.32 -12.68 -14.39
CA ASP A 176 15.06 -12.89 -15.64
C ASP A 176 15.40 -14.37 -15.83
N GLY A 177 15.75 -15.08 -14.77
CA GLY A 177 15.94 -16.52 -14.80
C GLY A 177 14.68 -17.31 -15.17
N ILE A 178 13.51 -16.89 -14.68
CA ILE A 178 12.24 -17.52 -15.05
C ILE A 178 11.91 -17.28 -16.52
N VAL A 179 12.07 -16.05 -17.00
CA VAL A 179 11.79 -15.69 -18.40
C VAL A 179 12.68 -16.49 -19.34
N GLU A 180 13.97 -16.60 -19.04
CA GLU A 180 14.93 -17.38 -19.84
C GLU A 180 14.56 -18.88 -19.88
N GLN A 181 14.12 -19.44 -18.76
CA GLN A 181 13.64 -20.83 -18.72
C GLN A 181 12.40 -21.03 -19.59
N GLU A 182 11.41 -20.15 -19.48
CA GLU A 182 10.18 -20.21 -20.28
C GLU A 182 10.46 -20.07 -21.79
N GLU A 183 11.37 -19.20 -22.19
CA GLU A 183 11.80 -19.05 -23.58
C GLU A 183 12.52 -20.32 -24.10
N THR A 184 13.38 -20.89 -23.27
CA THR A 184 14.10 -22.11 -23.60
C THR A 184 13.15 -23.30 -23.76
N GLU A 185 12.15 -23.41 -22.89
CA GLU A 185 11.13 -24.46 -22.98
C GLU A 185 10.25 -24.30 -24.23
N ARG A 186 9.89 -23.07 -24.58
CA ARG A 186 9.12 -22.76 -25.79
C ARG A 186 9.87 -23.15 -27.05
N HIS A 187 11.16 -22.84 -27.13
CA HIS A 187 12.01 -23.22 -28.28
C HIS A 187 12.27 -24.73 -28.42
N LYS A 188 12.02 -25.52 -27.41
CA LYS A 188 12.13 -26.99 -27.48
C LYS A 188 10.84 -27.66 -27.97
N LEU A 189 9.73 -26.91 -27.98
CA LEU A 189 8.41 -27.42 -28.40
C LEU A 189 8.08 -27.04 -29.85
N ASP A 190 8.81 -26.11 -30.44
CA ASP A 190 8.78 -25.75 -31.88
C ASP A 190 9.83 -26.57 -32.67
#